data_639ee6569fefeee38706d0f786d18991
#
_entry.id   639ee6569fefeee38706d0f786d18991
#
_cell.length_a   1.000
_cell.length_b   1.000
_cell.length_c   1.000
_cell.angle_alpha   90.00
_cell.angle_beta   90.00
_cell.angle_gamma   90.00
#
_symmetry.space_group_name_H-M   'P 1'
#
loop_
_entity.id
_entity.type
_entity.pdbx_description
1 polymer ?
#
loop_
_entity_poly.entity_id
_entity_poly.type
_entity_poly.pdbx_seq_one_letter_code
_entity_poly.pdbx_strand_id
1 'polypeptide(L)'
;MHKLVVPNGGEYRIVLEDGSVVWLNSASTLEIPEYFETGERRVRLTGEGYFKVKRDTGRPFYVETERLNVRVLGTEFNLSAYKDDLMPSATLINGAVRVIECRGDSVMLKPGQQAVVGKKGLEVQEVDVAYITSWVDGKFHFEDARLEDIALRIARWYDVKISFQQEELKEVRFSGAMLKFRPLGDLIEMIEATSY
;
A
#
# COMPACT_ATOMS: atom_id res chain seq x y z
N MET A 1 -20.62 10.56 5.09
CA MET A 1 -19.50 9.79 4.50
C MET A 1 -18.85 10.64 3.41
N HIS A 2 -17.57 10.98 3.55
CA HIS A 2 -16.78 11.68 2.53
C HIS A 2 -15.97 10.65 1.76
N LYS A 3 -15.85 10.86 0.45
CA LYS A 3 -15.06 10.00 -0.42
C LYS A 3 -13.97 10.82 -1.07
N LEU A 4 -12.71 10.52 -0.74
CA LEU A 4 -11.53 11.10 -1.37
C LEU A 4 -11.03 10.11 -2.43
N VAL A 5 -10.96 10.56 -3.68
CA VAL A 5 -10.50 9.76 -4.83
C VAL A 5 -9.22 10.38 -5.36
N VAL A 6 -8.16 9.61 -5.39
CA VAL A 6 -6.88 9.97 -6.01
C VAL A 6 -6.82 9.30 -7.39
N PRO A 7 -6.76 10.07 -8.48
CA PRO A 7 -6.66 9.49 -9.83
C PRO A 7 -5.28 8.84 -10.07
N ASN A 8 -5.14 8.17 -11.20
CA ASN A 8 -3.83 7.77 -11.69
C ASN A 8 -2.90 8.99 -11.81
N GLY A 9 -1.61 8.81 -11.57
CA GLY A 9 -0.60 9.87 -11.60
C GLY A 9 -0.68 10.86 -10.44
N GLY A 10 -1.63 10.68 -9.51
CA GLY A 10 -1.81 11.55 -8.36
C GLY A 10 -1.33 10.93 -7.05
N GLU A 11 -1.05 11.79 -6.10
CA GLU A 11 -0.87 11.46 -4.68
C GLU A 11 -1.57 12.52 -3.84
N TYR A 12 -2.07 12.14 -2.68
CA TYR A 12 -2.74 13.10 -1.82
C TYR A 12 -2.40 12.86 -0.35
N ARG A 13 -2.21 13.95 0.40
CA ARG A 13 -2.02 13.90 1.85
C ARG A 13 -3.19 14.58 2.54
N ILE A 14 -3.81 13.89 3.47
CA ILE A 14 -4.93 14.43 4.27
C ILE A 14 -4.65 14.30 5.77
N VAL A 15 -5.12 15.27 6.53
CA VAL A 15 -5.18 15.21 8.00
C VAL A 15 -6.64 14.96 8.38
N LEU A 16 -6.90 13.88 9.11
CA LEU A 16 -8.21 13.51 9.61
C LEU A 16 -8.59 14.35 10.83
N GLU A 17 -9.87 14.34 11.23
CA GLU A 17 -10.37 15.13 12.36
C GLU A 17 -9.70 14.80 13.70
N ASP A 18 -9.26 13.54 13.88
CA ASP A 18 -8.53 13.09 15.08
C ASP A 18 -7.06 13.52 15.08
N GLY A 19 -6.57 14.14 14.01
CA GLY A 19 -5.19 14.53 13.79
C GLY A 19 -4.30 13.42 13.21
N SER A 20 -4.86 12.27 12.84
CA SER A 20 -4.15 11.25 12.06
C SER A 20 -3.85 11.77 10.65
N VAL A 21 -2.72 11.37 10.10
CA VAL A 21 -2.29 11.78 8.77
C VAL A 21 -2.27 10.56 7.86
N VAL A 22 -2.83 10.72 6.66
CA VAL A 22 -2.86 9.68 5.64
C VAL A 22 -2.28 10.23 4.35
N TRP A 23 -1.34 9.51 3.76
CA TRP A 23 -0.91 9.69 2.36
C TRP A 23 -1.59 8.62 1.52
N LEU A 24 -2.17 9.02 0.42
CA LEU A 24 -2.81 8.12 -0.55
C LEU A 24 -2.00 8.10 -1.83
N ASN A 25 -1.68 6.91 -2.30
CA ASN A 25 -0.98 6.69 -3.57
C ASN A 25 -1.96 6.77 -4.76
N SER A 26 -1.41 6.74 -5.98
CA SER A 26 -2.17 6.77 -7.24
C SER A 26 -3.26 5.70 -7.29
N ALA A 27 -4.37 5.99 -7.95
CA ALA A 27 -5.52 5.10 -8.11
C ALA A 27 -6.15 4.64 -6.77
N SER A 28 -6.06 5.45 -5.71
CA SER A 28 -6.57 5.09 -4.39
C SER A 28 -7.81 5.87 -4.01
N THR A 29 -8.64 5.25 -3.19
CA THR A 29 -9.85 5.85 -2.64
C THR A 29 -9.90 5.64 -1.13
N LEU A 30 -10.14 6.72 -0.38
CA LEU A 30 -10.39 6.69 1.06
C LEU A 30 -11.80 7.17 1.35
N GLU A 31 -12.60 6.34 2.01
CA GLU A 31 -13.91 6.72 2.52
C GLU A 31 -13.81 7.00 4.02
N ILE A 32 -14.25 8.20 4.42
CA ILE A 32 -14.11 8.75 5.77
C ILE A 32 -15.51 9.11 6.26
N PRO A 33 -15.93 8.70 7.47
CA PRO A 33 -17.18 9.19 8.03
C PRO A 33 -17.11 10.71 8.25
N GLU A 34 -18.23 11.37 8.31
CA GLU A 34 -18.30 12.81 8.62
C GLU A 34 -17.70 13.10 10.00
N TYR A 35 -17.99 12.22 10.97
CA TYR A 35 -17.42 12.23 12.32
C TYR A 35 -17.10 10.80 12.72
N PHE A 36 -16.01 10.61 13.47
CA PHE A 36 -15.73 9.31 14.08
C PHE A 36 -16.68 9.05 15.24
N GLU A 37 -17.05 7.79 15.42
CA GLU A 37 -17.89 7.37 16.55
C GLU A 37 -17.15 7.52 17.88
N THR A 38 -17.93 7.54 18.98
CA THR A 38 -17.37 7.70 20.33
C THR A 38 -16.46 6.54 20.75
N GLY A 39 -16.69 5.34 20.21
CA GLY A 39 -15.97 4.11 20.58
C GLY A 39 -14.85 3.69 19.66
N GLU A 40 -14.85 4.17 18.41
CA GLU A 40 -13.85 3.77 17.40
C GLU A 40 -13.67 4.81 16.29
N ARG A 41 -12.59 4.67 15.55
CA ARG A 41 -12.27 5.48 14.36
C ARG A 41 -12.16 4.54 13.16
N ARG A 42 -13.04 4.67 12.18
CA ARG A 42 -13.11 3.73 11.06
C ARG A 42 -13.07 4.45 9.72
N VAL A 43 -12.20 3.98 8.84
CA VAL A 43 -12.11 4.42 7.44
C VAL A 43 -12.08 3.20 6.53
N ARG A 44 -12.41 3.38 5.24
CA ARG A 44 -12.32 2.31 4.24
C ARG A 44 -11.36 2.73 3.13
N LEU A 45 -10.42 1.84 2.81
CA LEU A 45 -9.41 2.05 1.77
C LEU A 45 -9.63 1.07 0.60
N THR A 46 -9.53 1.59 -0.62
CA THR A 46 -9.25 0.82 -1.82
C THR A 46 -8.01 1.44 -2.47
N GLY A 47 -6.98 0.66 -2.73
CA GLY A 47 -5.69 1.17 -3.19
C GLY A 47 -4.62 1.14 -2.12
N GLU A 48 -3.71 2.10 -2.11
CA GLU A 48 -2.59 2.14 -1.18
C GLU A 48 -2.58 3.42 -0.36
N GLY A 49 -2.33 3.24 0.94
CA GLY A 49 -2.22 4.34 1.88
C GLY A 49 -1.14 4.11 2.93
N TYR A 50 -0.39 5.17 3.21
CA TYR A 50 0.52 5.25 4.34
C TYR A 50 -0.16 6.04 5.46
N PHE A 51 -0.28 5.42 6.63
CA PHE A 51 -1.02 5.94 7.76
C PHE A 51 -0.08 6.26 8.93
N LYS A 52 -0.19 7.48 9.43
CA LYS A 52 0.38 7.89 10.69
C LYS A 52 -0.75 8.22 11.65
N VAL A 53 -1.21 7.19 12.36
CA VAL A 53 -2.38 7.27 13.23
C VAL A 53 -2.02 7.88 14.57
N LYS A 54 -2.75 8.93 14.97
CA LYS A 54 -2.60 9.53 16.29
C LYS A 54 -2.99 8.55 17.39
N ARG A 55 -2.14 8.45 18.41
CA ARG A 55 -2.35 7.53 19.53
C ARG A 55 -3.62 7.91 20.31
N ASP A 56 -4.54 6.97 20.41
CA ASP A 56 -5.73 7.02 21.23
C ASP A 56 -6.12 5.58 21.62
N THR A 57 -5.85 5.21 22.87
CA THR A 57 -6.08 3.85 23.38
C THR A 57 -7.54 3.58 23.71
N GLY A 58 -8.34 4.64 23.90
CA GLY A 58 -9.77 4.56 24.17
C GLY A 58 -10.62 4.35 22.90
N ARG A 59 -10.08 4.75 21.74
CA ARG A 59 -10.76 4.63 20.45
C ARG A 59 -9.85 3.99 19.41
N PRO A 60 -9.91 2.68 19.21
CA PRO A 60 -9.16 1.99 18.17
C PRO A 60 -9.41 2.59 16.79
N PHE A 61 -8.38 2.60 15.93
CA PHE A 61 -8.48 3.01 14.54
C PHE A 61 -8.52 1.78 13.65
N TYR A 62 -9.52 1.71 12.77
CA TYR A 62 -9.70 0.63 11.81
C TYR A 62 -9.54 1.15 10.38
N VAL A 63 -8.79 0.42 9.57
CA VAL A 63 -8.80 0.57 8.11
C VAL A 63 -9.39 -0.70 7.53
N GLU A 64 -10.54 -0.56 6.89
CA GLU A 64 -11.23 -1.65 6.21
C GLU A 64 -10.84 -1.69 4.74
N THR A 65 -10.60 -2.89 4.22
CA THR A 65 -10.46 -3.16 2.80
C THR A 65 -11.29 -4.40 2.41
N GLU A 66 -11.28 -4.78 1.15
CA GLU A 66 -12.06 -5.92 0.68
C GLU A 66 -11.56 -7.26 1.24
N ARG A 67 -10.24 -7.44 1.44
CA ARG A 67 -9.63 -8.73 1.77
C ARG A 67 -8.96 -8.77 3.14
N LEU A 68 -8.54 -7.64 3.66
CA LEU A 68 -7.92 -7.55 4.98
C LEU A 68 -8.33 -6.27 5.70
N ASN A 69 -8.38 -6.32 7.01
CA ASN A 69 -8.63 -5.17 7.86
C ASN A 69 -7.45 -4.95 8.80
N VAL A 70 -7.21 -3.70 9.14
CA VAL A 70 -6.15 -3.31 10.07
C VAL A 70 -6.77 -2.64 11.28
N ARG A 71 -6.32 -3.03 12.48
CA ARG A 71 -6.68 -2.39 13.76
C ARG A 71 -5.44 -1.89 14.46
N VAL A 72 -5.43 -0.61 14.86
CA VAL A 72 -4.33 0.04 15.57
C VAL A 72 -4.83 0.97 16.69
N LEU A 73 -3.93 1.36 17.60
CA LEU A 73 -4.21 2.34 18.67
C LEU A 73 -3.41 3.63 18.53
N GLY A 74 -2.43 3.66 17.62
CA GLY A 74 -1.52 4.80 17.41
C GLY A 74 -0.23 4.25 16.82
N THR A 75 -0.17 4.19 15.51
CA THR A 75 0.74 3.33 14.76
C THR A 75 1.04 3.96 13.42
N GLU A 76 2.22 3.69 12.90
CA GLU A 76 2.66 4.09 11.58
C GLU A 76 2.82 2.83 10.71
N PHE A 77 2.05 2.75 9.60
CA PHE A 77 1.98 1.56 8.75
C PHE A 77 1.62 1.91 7.31
N ASN A 78 2.01 1.06 6.38
CA ASN A 78 1.58 1.08 4.97
C ASN A 78 0.57 -0.04 4.72
N LEU A 79 -0.46 0.24 3.95
CA LEU A 79 -1.50 -0.71 3.56
C LEU A 79 -1.71 -0.63 2.05
N SER A 80 -1.48 -1.74 1.33
CA SER A 80 -1.75 -1.89 -0.10
C SER A 80 -2.85 -2.91 -0.31
N ALA A 81 -3.96 -2.48 -0.91
CA ALA A 81 -5.15 -3.29 -1.15
C ALA A 81 -5.90 -2.81 -2.40
N TYR A 82 -5.19 -2.76 -3.53
CA TYR A 82 -5.83 -2.52 -4.83
C TYR A 82 -6.67 -3.73 -5.22
N LYS A 83 -7.73 -3.51 -5.99
CA LYS A 83 -8.63 -4.59 -6.44
C LYS A 83 -7.94 -5.59 -7.37
N ASP A 84 -6.97 -5.12 -8.13
CA ASP A 84 -6.14 -5.88 -9.06
C ASP A 84 -4.85 -6.44 -8.44
N ASP A 85 -4.56 -6.14 -7.16
CA ASP A 85 -3.45 -6.75 -6.45
C ASP A 85 -3.74 -8.22 -6.12
N LEU A 86 -2.84 -9.10 -6.52
CA LEU A 86 -2.93 -10.53 -6.18
C LEU A 86 -2.79 -10.77 -4.68
N MET A 87 -1.94 -9.98 -4.02
CA MET A 87 -1.54 -10.15 -2.62
C MET A 87 -1.61 -8.83 -1.85
N PRO A 88 -2.80 -8.42 -1.38
CA PRO A 88 -2.90 -7.25 -0.51
C PRO A 88 -2.07 -7.44 0.76
N SER A 89 -1.49 -6.35 1.24
CA SER A 89 -0.49 -6.41 2.30
C SER A 89 -0.57 -5.23 3.26
N ALA A 90 -0.20 -5.47 4.52
CA ALA A 90 -0.02 -4.44 5.54
C ALA A 90 1.39 -4.54 6.13
N THR A 91 2.13 -3.43 6.14
CA THR A 91 3.51 -3.36 6.65
C THR A 91 3.56 -2.43 7.86
N LEU A 92 4.13 -2.91 8.96
CA LEU A 92 4.29 -2.11 10.18
C LEU A 92 5.63 -1.37 10.17
N ILE A 93 5.55 -0.04 10.31
CA ILE A 93 6.72 0.85 10.43
C ILE A 93 7.05 1.08 11.91
N ASN A 94 6.07 1.51 12.69
CA ASN A 94 6.26 1.81 14.11
C ASN A 94 4.98 1.57 14.91
N GLY A 95 5.10 1.02 16.12
CA GLY A 95 3.98 0.71 17.00
C GLY A 95 3.56 -0.75 16.96
N ALA A 96 2.25 -1.02 16.87
CA ALA A 96 1.67 -2.36 16.79
C ALA A 96 0.44 -2.36 15.89
N VAL A 97 0.35 -3.35 15.02
CA VAL A 97 -0.76 -3.56 14.08
C VAL A 97 -1.34 -4.95 14.28
N ARG A 98 -2.67 -5.03 14.42
CA ARG A 98 -3.39 -6.28 14.21
C ARG A 98 -3.94 -6.27 12.79
N VAL A 99 -3.49 -7.22 11.98
CA VAL A 99 -4.03 -7.51 10.65
C VAL A 99 -5.05 -8.62 10.78
N ILE A 100 -6.21 -8.46 10.16
CA ILE A 100 -7.34 -9.38 10.23
C ILE A 100 -7.75 -9.70 8.79
N GLU A 101 -7.62 -10.94 8.37
CA GLU A 101 -8.13 -11.39 7.08
C GLU A 101 -9.65 -11.52 7.15
N CYS A 102 -10.36 -11.19 6.08
CA CYS A 102 -11.83 -11.28 6.03
C CYS A 102 -12.37 -12.70 6.22
N ARG A 103 -11.53 -13.74 6.10
CA ARG A 103 -11.87 -15.14 6.39
C ARG A 103 -11.76 -15.52 7.87
N GLY A 104 -11.26 -14.63 8.73
CA GLY A 104 -11.23 -14.78 10.18
C GLY A 104 -9.84 -14.93 10.81
N ASP A 105 -8.79 -15.19 10.03
CA ASP A 105 -7.42 -15.26 10.56
C ASP A 105 -6.92 -13.87 10.97
N SER A 106 -6.08 -13.81 12.00
CA SER A 106 -5.46 -12.55 12.40
C SER A 106 -4.06 -12.73 12.93
N VAL A 107 -3.22 -11.71 12.75
CA VAL A 107 -1.84 -11.67 13.23
C VAL A 107 -1.50 -10.31 13.81
N MET A 108 -0.60 -10.30 14.79
CA MET A 108 0.04 -9.10 15.31
C MET A 108 1.40 -8.93 14.67
N LEU A 109 1.65 -7.77 14.05
CA LEU A 109 2.95 -7.45 13.46
C LEU A 109 3.86 -6.73 14.46
N LYS A 110 5.16 -6.94 14.29
CA LYS A 110 6.25 -6.15 14.87
C LYS A 110 6.80 -5.18 13.81
N PRO A 111 7.45 -4.07 14.21
CA PRO A 111 8.13 -3.19 13.26
C PRO A 111 9.08 -3.95 12.34
N GLY A 112 9.04 -3.65 11.03
CA GLY A 112 9.78 -4.38 10.01
C GLY A 112 9.06 -5.59 9.43
N GLN A 113 7.87 -5.94 9.95
CA GLN A 113 7.07 -7.06 9.43
C GLN A 113 5.97 -6.60 8.50
N GLN A 114 5.71 -7.44 7.51
CA GLN A 114 4.60 -7.32 6.57
C GLN A 114 3.71 -8.56 6.66
N ALA A 115 2.40 -8.36 6.76
CA ALA A 115 1.42 -9.41 6.54
C ALA A 115 0.90 -9.34 5.11
N VAL A 116 0.83 -10.47 4.43
CA VAL A 116 0.37 -10.61 3.05
C VAL A 116 -0.76 -11.62 3.00
N VAL A 117 -1.86 -11.29 2.31
CA VAL A 117 -2.96 -12.24 2.09
C VAL A 117 -2.73 -12.97 0.77
N GLY A 118 -2.11 -14.13 0.85
CA GLY A 118 -1.85 -15.02 -0.28
C GLY A 118 -2.96 -16.05 -0.53
N LYS A 119 -2.69 -17.02 -1.41
CA LYS A 119 -3.64 -18.11 -1.72
C LYS A 119 -3.88 -19.05 -0.52
N LYS A 120 -2.90 -19.19 0.37
CA LYS A 120 -2.95 -20.05 1.56
C LYS A 120 -3.46 -19.35 2.83
N GLY A 121 -3.83 -18.08 2.73
CA GLY A 121 -4.25 -17.24 3.86
C GLY A 121 -3.22 -16.17 4.21
N LEU A 122 -3.19 -15.78 5.47
CA LEU A 122 -2.36 -14.70 5.99
C LEU A 122 -0.95 -15.19 6.31
N GLU A 123 0.05 -14.65 5.62
CA GLU A 123 1.47 -14.97 5.81
C GLU A 123 2.21 -13.73 6.33
N VAL A 124 3.26 -13.92 7.15
CA VAL A 124 4.08 -12.84 7.70
C VAL A 124 5.51 -13.01 7.24
N GLN A 125 6.12 -11.92 6.79
CA GLN A 125 7.52 -11.86 6.37
C GLN A 125 8.21 -10.60 6.91
N GLU A 126 9.53 -10.66 7.04
CA GLU A 126 10.36 -9.48 7.31
C GLU A 126 10.61 -8.73 6.00
N VAL A 127 10.54 -7.40 6.06
CA VAL A 127 10.75 -6.54 4.88
C VAL A 127 11.58 -5.32 5.24
N ASP A 128 12.30 -4.78 4.29
CA ASP A 128 12.86 -3.44 4.44
C ASP A 128 11.75 -2.40 4.23
N VAL A 129 11.39 -1.75 5.34
CA VAL A 129 10.34 -0.73 5.37
C VAL A 129 10.65 0.44 4.42
N ALA A 130 11.94 0.80 4.25
CA ALA A 130 12.32 1.90 3.37
C ALA A 130 11.93 1.63 1.91
N TYR A 131 11.94 0.37 1.47
CA TYR A 131 11.48 0.01 0.12
C TYR A 131 9.98 0.14 -0.02
N ILE A 132 9.23 -0.36 0.97
CA ILE A 132 7.77 -0.32 0.94
C ILE A 132 7.24 1.12 0.97
N THR A 133 7.89 2.00 1.72
CA THR A 133 7.42 3.38 1.94
C THR A 133 8.08 4.40 0.99
N SER A 134 8.99 3.98 0.12
CA SER A 134 9.74 4.85 -0.82
C SER A 134 8.85 5.73 -1.70
N TRP A 135 7.62 5.29 -1.97
CA TRP A 135 6.66 6.04 -2.75
C TRP A 135 6.22 7.35 -2.08
N VAL A 136 6.19 7.40 -0.74
CA VAL A 136 5.90 8.63 0.04
C VAL A 136 6.98 9.69 -0.17
N ASP A 137 8.22 9.24 -0.45
CA ASP A 137 9.37 10.08 -0.77
C ASP A 137 9.53 10.35 -2.28
N GLY A 138 8.51 10.03 -3.08
CA GLY A 138 8.52 10.25 -4.52
C GLY A 138 9.45 9.32 -5.31
N LYS A 139 9.67 8.09 -4.83
CA LYS A 139 10.55 7.10 -5.46
C LYS A 139 9.80 5.82 -5.80
N PHE A 140 10.16 5.21 -6.91
CA PHE A 140 9.98 3.79 -7.13
C PHE A 140 11.19 3.06 -6.56
N HIS A 141 10.94 2.04 -5.78
CA HIS A 141 11.95 1.11 -5.34
C HIS A 141 11.42 -0.31 -5.50
N PHE A 142 12.18 -1.13 -6.18
CA PHE A 142 11.87 -2.52 -6.46
C PHE A 142 13.01 -3.38 -5.96
N GLU A 143 12.71 -4.43 -5.24
CA GLU A 143 13.67 -5.41 -4.75
C GLU A 143 13.12 -6.80 -5.03
N ASP A 144 13.81 -7.54 -5.91
CA ASP A 144 13.38 -8.86 -6.36
C ASP A 144 11.89 -8.91 -6.75
N ALA A 145 11.38 -7.80 -7.30
CA ALA A 145 9.97 -7.65 -7.62
C ALA A 145 9.64 -8.27 -8.98
N ARG A 146 8.48 -8.94 -9.09
CA ARG A 146 7.99 -9.47 -10.35
C ARG A 146 7.67 -8.33 -11.31
N LEU A 147 8.00 -8.51 -12.59
CA LEU A 147 7.75 -7.48 -13.60
C LEU A 147 6.25 -7.16 -13.74
N GLU A 148 5.36 -8.11 -13.48
CA GLU A 148 3.91 -7.87 -13.42
C GLU A 148 3.54 -6.86 -12.30
N ASP A 149 4.12 -7.00 -11.10
CA ASP A 149 3.84 -6.11 -9.97
C ASP A 149 4.42 -4.70 -10.22
N ILE A 150 5.59 -4.64 -10.86
CA ILE A 150 6.22 -3.39 -11.32
C ILE A 150 5.32 -2.70 -12.35
N ALA A 151 4.84 -3.45 -13.35
CA ALA A 151 3.98 -2.93 -14.40
C ALA A 151 2.69 -2.33 -13.84
N LEU A 152 2.06 -2.95 -12.85
CA LEU A 152 0.88 -2.41 -12.18
C LEU A 152 1.16 -1.07 -11.49
N ARG A 153 2.30 -0.94 -10.79
CA ARG A 153 2.70 0.32 -10.14
C ARG A 153 2.98 1.43 -11.16
N ILE A 154 3.68 1.09 -12.25
CA ILE A 154 3.97 2.02 -13.36
C ILE A 154 2.68 2.46 -14.04
N ALA A 155 1.79 1.51 -14.35
CA ALA A 155 0.51 1.78 -15.00
C ALA A 155 -0.33 2.80 -14.20
N ARG A 156 -0.41 2.64 -12.87
CA ARG A 156 -1.14 3.55 -11.98
C ARG A 156 -0.51 4.94 -11.91
N TRP A 157 0.84 5.02 -11.91
CA TRP A 157 1.52 6.31 -11.79
C TRP A 157 1.55 7.10 -13.10
N TYR A 158 1.84 6.44 -14.22
CA TYR A 158 1.94 7.12 -15.52
C TYR A 158 0.63 7.17 -16.30
N ASP A 159 -0.45 6.59 -15.76
CA ASP A 159 -1.77 6.45 -16.42
C ASP A 159 -1.65 5.78 -17.80
N VAL A 160 -0.95 4.68 -17.86
CA VAL A 160 -0.72 3.90 -19.08
C VAL A 160 -1.22 2.46 -18.93
N LYS A 161 -1.53 1.81 -20.05
CA LYS A 161 -1.80 0.38 -20.09
C LYS A 161 -0.54 -0.37 -20.47
N ILE A 162 -0.19 -1.37 -19.69
CA ILE A 162 0.95 -2.26 -19.96
C ILE A 162 0.38 -3.65 -20.24
N SER A 163 0.84 -4.29 -21.31
CA SER A 163 0.50 -5.66 -21.67
C SER A 163 1.75 -6.45 -21.98
N PHE A 164 1.75 -7.71 -21.58
CA PHE A 164 2.85 -8.62 -21.85
C PHE A 164 2.54 -9.44 -23.10
N GLN A 165 3.49 -9.50 -24.04
CA GLN A 165 3.36 -10.34 -25.24
C GLN A 165 3.59 -11.82 -24.93
N GLN A 166 4.34 -12.11 -23.87
CA GLN A 166 4.67 -13.45 -23.38
C GLN A 166 4.38 -13.50 -21.89
N GLU A 167 3.63 -14.51 -21.44
CA GLU A 167 3.25 -14.67 -20.02
C GLU A 167 4.44 -14.86 -19.09
N GLU A 168 5.51 -15.48 -19.59
CA GLU A 168 6.73 -15.77 -18.85
C GLU A 168 7.42 -14.49 -18.36
N LEU A 169 7.30 -13.38 -19.11
CA LEU A 169 7.87 -12.09 -18.72
C LEU A 169 7.30 -11.54 -17.41
N LYS A 170 6.09 -11.92 -17.04
CA LYS A 170 5.46 -11.51 -15.78
C LYS A 170 6.24 -11.94 -14.55
N GLU A 171 6.90 -13.10 -14.64
CA GLU A 171 7.64 -13.71 -13.54
C GLU A 171 9.11 -13.23 -13.46
N VAL A 172 9.59 -12.49 -14.46
CA VAL A 172 10.96 -11.91 -14.46
C VAL A 172 11.08 -10.99 -13.24
N ARG A 173 12.21 -11.13 -12.53
CA ARG A 173 12.50 -10.38 -11.31
C ARG A 173 13.40 -9.20 -11.62
N PHE A 174 13.12 -8.09 -10.97
CA PHE A 174 13.85 -6.85 -11.15
C PHE A 174 14.11 -6.16 -9.81
N SER A 175 15.31 -5.58 -9.68
CA SER A 175 15.70 -4.71 -8.57
C SER A 175 16.24 -3.39 -9.11
N GLY A 176 15.75 -2.28 -8.56
CA GLY A 176 16.19 -0.94 -8.97
C GLY A 176 15.45 0.16 -8.24
N ALA A 177 15.95 1.38 -8.34
CA ALA A 177 15.29 2.54 -7.75
C ALA A 177 15.35 3.75 -8.69
N MET A 178 14.26 4.50 -8.76
CA MET A 178 14.15 5.70 -9.59
C MET A 178 13.19 6.72 -8.96
N LEU A 179 13.42 8.00 -9.27
CA LEU A 179 12.45 9.06 -8.91
C LEU A 179 11.18 8.91 -9.76
N LYS A 180 10.01 8.95 -9.14
CA LYS A 180 8.69 8.79 -9.78
C LYS A 180 8.40 9.88 -10.84
N PHE A 181 9.00 11.06 -10.68
CA PHE A 181 8.77 12.21 -11.55
C PHE A 181 9.63 12.22 -12.83
N ARG A 182 10.42 11.17 -13.08
CA ARG A 182 11.15 11.00 -14.34
C ARG A 182 10.20 10.58 -15.47
N PRO A 183 10.56 10.86 -16.74
CA PRO A 183 9.81 10.34 -17.89
C PRO A 183 9.71 8.81 -17.87
N LEU A 184 8.60 8.28 -18.36
CA LEU A 184 8.40 6.82 -18.45
C LEU A 184 9.50 6.13 -19.28
N GLY A 185 10.02 6.80 -20.31
CA GLY A 185 11.14 6.30 -21.14
C GLY A 185 12.37 5.94 -20.32
N ASP A 186 12.78 6.79 -19.37
CA ASP A 186 13.94 6.55 -18.52
C ASP A 186 13.77 5.26 -17.68
N LEU A 187 12.52 4.98 -17.24
CA LEU A 187 12.21 3.77 -16.50
C LEU A 187 12.30 2.52 -17.38
N ILE A 188 11.78 2.60 -18.61
CA ILE A 188 11.84 1.50 -19.57
C ILE A 188 13.29 1.18 -19.90
N GLU A 189 14.11 2.18 -20.22
CA GLU A 189 15.55 2.01 -20.47
C GLU A 189 16.29 1.36 -19.30
N MET A 190 15.94 1.73 -18.06
CA MET A 190 16.52 1.12 -16.86
C MET A 190 16.14 -0.36 -16.73
N ILE A 191 14.89 -0.73 -17.00
CA ILE A 191 14.42 -2.12 -16.95
C ILE A 191 15.10 -2.94 -18.05
N GLU A 192 15.20 -2.41 -19.27
CA GLU A 192 15.88 -3.07 -20.40
C GLU A 192 17.37 -3.30 -20.14
N ALA A 193 18.07 -2.31 -19.56
CA ALA A 193 19.50 -2.39 -19.27
C ALA A 193 19.87 -3.43 -18.20
N THR A 194 18.91 -3.84 -17.36
CA THR A 194 19.14 -4.79 -16.26
C THR A 194 18.53 -6.17 -16.50
N SER A 195 17.88 -6.38 -17.64
CA SER A 195 17.22 -7.64 -18.03
C SER A 195 18.14 -8.61 -18.79
N TYR A 196 19.49 -8.47 -18.68
CA TYR A 196 20.48 -9.33 -19.30
C TYR A 196 21.29 -10.11 -18.29
#